data_96389d9f4d2655421bdc8fd3073c5487
#
_entry.id   96389d9f4d2655421bdc8fd3073c5487
#
_cell.length_a   1.000
_cell.length_b   1.000
_cell.length_c   1.000
_cell.angle_alpha   90.00
_cell.angle_beta   90.00
_cell.angle_gamma   90.00
#
_symmetry.space_group_name_H-M   'P 1'
#
loop_
_entity.id
_entity.type
_entity.pdbx_description
1 polymer ?
#
loop_
_entity_poly.entity_id
_entity_poly.type
_entity_poly.pdbx_seq_one_letter_code
_entity_poly.pdbx_strand_id
1 'polypeptide(L)'
;MKDKRPTKRFAAPARAGRPLRPQQLLILAYAAAVIVWLVYVLVGSAVMLNHKADGTMVTRTLTADDLEFESFVNYDDDEWHTAPVDEPGWYLSTDNDPHIIWRGEAWLETVELDAVHYLPPGSVALYYLCPGQTEYSETQKVFARVSGENQYTFDLGGLTVTGLRIDPDSVGGVPTRLDGVVLNPVQPWYLRFVPNGGQWLLLLFAPAVGAAFACLAVDVFHKK
;
A
#
# COMPACT_ATOMS: atom_id res chain seq x y z
N MET A 1 9.35 69.93 51.28
CA MET A 1 9.46 68.49 51.09
C MET A 1 8.45 68.14 50.01
N LYS A 2 8.94 67.88 48.73
CA LYS A 2 8.06 67.52 47.57
C LYS A 2 8.10 66.03 47.39
N ASP A 3 6.98 65.39 47.67
CA ASP A 3 6.77 63.95 47.51
C ASP A 3 6.68 63.62 46.03
N LYS A 4 7.68 62.90 45.47
CA LYS A 4 7.72 62.43 44.13
C LYS A 4 7.11 60.98 44.09
N ARG A 5 5.81 60.86 43.81
CA ARG A 5 5.20 59.55 43.56
C ARG A 5 5.74 58.95 42.24
N PRO A 6 6.19 57.70 42.23
CA PRO A 6 6.64 57.05 41.03
C PRO A 6 5.44 56.76 40.10
N THR A 7 5.44 57.32 38.92
CA THR A 7 4.49 56.98 37.85
C THR A 7 4.73 55.54 37.36
N LYS A 8 3.81 54.62 37.69
CA LYS A 8 3.78 53.30 37.10
C LYS A 8 3.62 53.43 35.59
N ARG A 9 4.67 53.14 34.83
CA ARG A 9 4.58 52.93 33.39
C ARG A 9 3.76 51.64 33.15
N PHE A 10 2.52 51.77 32.70
CA PHE A 10 1.76 50.64 32.18
C PHE A 10 2.52 50.13 30.97
N ALA A 11 3.01 48.89 31.04
CA ALA A 11 3.55 48.19 29.87
C ALA A 11 2.46 48.15 28.82
N ALA A 12 2.78 48.60 27.61
CA ALA A 12 1.84 48.51 26.48
C ALA A 12 1.47 47.03 26.26
N PRO A 13 0.17 46.70 26.02
CA PRO A 13 -0.21 45.34 25.79
C PRO A 13 0.54 44.80 24.57
N ALA A 14 1.10 43.59 24.70
CA ALA A 14 1.77 42.91 23.62
C ALA A 14 0.83 42.93 22.39
N ARG A 15 1.33 43.42 21.27
CA ARG A 15 0.58 43.47 20.01
C ARG A 15 0.09 42.06 19.71
N ALA A 16 -1.21 41.83 19.87
CA ALA A 16 -1.84 40.63 19.37
C ALA A 16 -1.49 40.47 17.88
N GLY A 17 -0.81 39.38 17.53
CA GLY A 17 -0.40 39.13 16.15
C GLY A 17 -1.62 39.24 15.22
N ARG A 18 -1.46 39.84 14.05
CA ARG A 18 -2.54 39.89 13.06
C ARG A 18 -2.97 38.46 12.71
N PRO A 19 -4.28 38.17 12.69
CA PRO A 19 -4.76 36.86 12.31
C PRO A 19 -4.26 36.52 10.88
N LEU A 20 -3.87 35.27 10.68
CA LEU A 20 -3.43 34.78 9.37
C LEU A 20 -4.57 34.91 8.36
N ARG A 21 -4.24 35.36 7.16
CA ARG A 21 -5.21 35.44 6.07
C ARG A 21 -5.59 34.02 5.61
N PRO A 22 -6.80 33.76 5.11
CA PRO A 22 -7.22 32.44 4.62
C PRO A 22 -6.24 31.81 3.62
N GLN A 23 -5.65 32.62 2.73
CA GLN A 23 -4.62 32.15 1.78
C GLN A 23 -3.35 31.66 2.48
N GLN A 24 -2.92 32.30 3.56
CA GLN A 24 -1.75 31.90 4.32
C GLN A 24 -2.01 30.59 5.07
N LEU A 25 -3.22 30.40 5.62
CA LEU A 25 -3.64 29.16 6.26
C LEU A 25 -3.65 28.01 5.26
N LEU A 26 -4.16 28.23 4.04
CA LEU A 26 -4.16 27.24 2.98
C LEU A 26 -2.72 26.83 2.59
N ILE A 27 -1.85 27.79 2.34
CA ILE A 27 -0.43 27.50 2.00
C ILE A 27 0.26 26.72 3.11
N LEU A 28 0.05 27.10 4.37
CA LEU A 28 0.63 26.42 5.53
C LEU A 28 0.09 24.98 5.66
N ALA A 29 -1.20 24.78 5.40
CA ALA A 29 -1.81 23.44 5.43
C ALA A 29 -1.21 22.52 4.36
N TYR A 30 -1.03 23.01 3.12
CA TYR A 30 -0.36 22.23 2.07
C TYR A 30 1.12 21.98 2.37
N ALA A 31 1.85 22.98 2.86
CA ALA A 31 3.24 22.80 3.26
C ALA A 31 3.36 21.74 4.37
N ALA A 32 2.48 21.79 5.38
CA ALA A 32 2.45 20.80 6.45
C ALA A 32 2.14 19.39 5.91
N ALA A 33 1.16 19.26 5.01
CA ALA A 33 0.82 17.96 4.41
C ALA A 33 1.99 17.36 3.62
N VAL A 34 2.70 18.16 2.83
CA VAL A 34 3.89 17.71 2.10
C VAL A 34 5.00 17.28 3.07
N ILE A 35 5.23 18.04 4.14
CA ILE A 35 6.23 17.69 5.16
C ILE A 35 5.85 16.36 5.83
N VAL A 36 4.59 16.18 6.25
CA VAL A 36 4.11 14.93 6.87
C VAL A 36 4.30 13.77 5.92
N TRP A 37 3.94 13.93 4.65
CA TRP A 37 4.13 12.90 3.64
C TRP A 37 5.61 12.56 3.43
N LEU A 38 6.50 13.56 3.33
CA LEU A 38 7.95 13.32 3.23
C LEU A 38 8.50 12.57 4.44
N VAL A 39 8.08 12.96 5.66
CA VAL A 39 8.46 12.24 6.89
C VAL A 39 7.99 10.79 6.85
N TYR A 40 6.74 10.55 6.42
CA TYR A 40 6.19 9.19 6.25
C TYR A 40 7.05 8.36 5.29
N VAL A 41 7.39 8.89 4.11
CA VAL A 41 8.23 8.20 3.11
C VAL A 41 9.63 7.93 3.65
N LEU A 42 10.23 8.89 4.34
CA LEU A 42 11.58 8.73 4.92
C LEU A 42 11.59 7.68 6.04
N VAL A 43 10.60 7.70 6.93
CA VAL A 43 10.47 6.69 7.99
C VAL A 43 10.26 5.30 7.39
N GLY A 44 9.34 5.15 6.43
CA GLY A 44 9.13 3.88 5.73
C GLY A 44 10.39 3.38 5.03
N SER A 45 11.14 4.28 4.38
CA SER A 45 12.42 3.94 3.75
C SER A 45 13.47 3.49 4.76
N ALA A 46 13.54 4.13 5.93
CA ALA A 46 14.46 3.74 7.00
C ALA A 46 14.11 2.35 7.58
N VAL A 47 12.81 2.06 7.79
CA VAL A 47 12.33 0.74 8.23
C VAL A 47 12.72 -0.32 7.21
N MET A 48 12.45 -0.09 5.92
CA MET A 48 12.83 -1.01 4.86
C MET A 48 14.35 -1.27 4.84
N LEU A 49 15.17 -0.21 4.92
CA LEU A 49 16.63 -0.36 4.93
C LEU A 49 17.11 -1.17 6.13
N ASN A 50 16.46 -1.04 7.29
CA ASN A 50 16.74 -1.84 8.45
C ASN A 50 16.44 -3.33 8.18
N HIS A 51 15.24 -3.67 7.67
CA HIS A 51 14.87 -5.04 7.31
C HIS A 51 15.75 -5.63 6.21
N LYS A 52 16.25 -4.80 5.31
CA LYS A 52 17.23 -5.22 4.31
C LYS A 52 18.60 -5.52 4.94
N ALA A 53 19.02 -4.69 5.91
CA ALA A 53 20.29 -4.86 6.59
C ALA A 53 20.33 -6.08 7.54
N ASP A 54 19.22 -6.38 8.19
CA ASP A 54 19.08 -7.56 9.07
C ASP A 54 18.72 -8.86 8.32
N GLY A 55 18.52 -8.77 6.99
CA GLY A 55 18.25 -9.91 6.12
C GLY A 55 16.81 -10.45 6.17
N THR A 56 15.89 -9.77 6.85
CA THR A 56 14.46 -10.18 6.89
C THR A 56 13.70 -9.75 5.62
N MET A 57 14.17 -8.72 4.93
CA MET A 57 13.67 -8.31 3.61
C MET A 57 14.59 -8.87 2.52
N VAL A 58 14.16 -9.91 1.85
CA VAL A 58 14.90 -10.53 0.74
C VAL A 58 14.06 -10.46 -0.53
N THR A 59 14.70 -10.12 -1.65
CA THR A 59 14.09 -10.35 -2.98
C THR A 59 14.25 -11.83 -3.32
N ARG A 60 13.14 -12.53 -3.52
CA ARG A 60 13.12 -13.95 -3.85
C ARG A 60 12.08 -14.21 -4.93
N THR A 61 12.47 -14.93 -5.96
CA THR A 61 11.52 -15.49 -6.94
C THR A 61 11.14 -16.89 -6.46
N LEU A 62 9.86 -17.13 -6.31
CA LEU A 62 9.29 -18.43 -6.03
C LEU A 62 8.90 -19.08 -7.35
N THR A 63 9.21 -20.35 -7.47
CA THR A 63 8.84 -21.20 -8.59
C THR A 63 7.67 -22.12 -8.21
N ALA A 64 7.12 -22.89 -9.13
CA ALA A 64 6.06 -23.83 -8.83
C ALA A 64 6.45 -24.84 -7.74
N ASP A 65 7.74 -25.19 -7.62
CA ASP A 65 8.25 -26.09 -6.58
C ASP A 65 8.22 -25.51 -5.16
N ASP A 66 8.17 -24.17 -5.04
CA ASP A 66 8.06 -23.44 -3.76
C ASP A 66 6.60 -23.26 -3.31
N LEU A 67 5.62 -23.70 -4.13
CA LEU A 67 4.20 -23.34 -4.01
C LEU A 67 3.33 -24.60 -3.92
N GLU A 68 2.27 -24.51 -3.15
CA GLU A 68 1.21 -25.51 -3.08
C GLU A 68 0.03 -25.03 -3.93
N PHE A 69 -0.51 -25.90 -4.78
CA PHE A 69 -1.66 -25.58 -5.64
C PHE A 69 -2.89 -26.32 -5.13
N GLU A 70 -3.94 -25.58 -4.78
CA GLU A 70 -5.24 -26.11 -4.37
C GLU A 70 -6.31 -25.72 -5.37
N SER A 71 -7.21 -26.65 -5.73
CA SER A 71 -8.24 -26.46 -6.75
C SER A 71 -7.67 -26.21 -8.16
N PHE A 72 -6.55 -26.84 -8.48
CA PHE A 72 -5.96 -26.86 -9.80
C PHE A 72 -5.73 -28.30 -10.29
N VAL A 73 -5.84 -28.49 -11.59
CA VAL A 73 -5.33 -29.67 -12.30
C VAL A 73 -4.29 -29.23 -13.32
N ASN A 74 -3.32 -30.10 -13.57
CA ASN A 74 -2.38 -29.87 -14.67
C ASN A 74 -3.18 -29.90 -15.99
N TYR A 75 -3.08 -28.85 -16.77
CA TYR A 75 -3.84 -28.74 -18.02
C TYR A 75 -3.39 -29.77 -19.06
N ASP A 76 -2.12 -30.17 -19.03
CA ASP A 76 -1.57 -31.19 -19.94
C ASP A 76 -2.19 -32.59 -19.67
N ASP A 77 -2.68 -32.82 -18.44
CA ASP A 77 -3.30 -34.06 -18.02
C ASP A 77 -4.85 -34.03 -18.16
N ASP A 78 -5.43 -32.91 -18.56
CA ASP A 78 -6.87 -32.74 -18.72
C ASP A 78 -7.32 -33.32 -20.08
N GLU A 79 -8.24 -34.31 -20.07
CA GLU A 79 -8.81 -34.89 -21.26
C GLU A 79 -9.68 -33.90 -22.08
N TRP A 80 -10.08 -32.77 -21.49
CA TRP A 80 -11.03 -31.80 -22.05
C TRP A 80 -10.37 -30.44 -22.37
N HIS A 81 -9.20 -30.44 -23.03
CA HIS A 81 -8.51 -29.21 -23.44
C HIS A 81 -9.47 -28.24 -24.15
N THR A 82 -9.88 -27.19 -23.42
CA THR A 82 -10.79 -26.16 -23.97
C THR A 82 -10.05 -25.01 -24.63
N ALA A 83 -8.75 -24.89 -24.40
CA ALA A 83 -7.89 -23.85 -24.95
C ALA A 83 -6.72 -24.47 -25.73
N PRO A 84 -6.39 -23.98 -26.93
CA PRO A 84 -5.22 -24.39 -27.66
C PRO A 84 -3.97 -23.75 -27.04
N VAL A 85 -3.44 -24.35 -25.99
CA VAL A 85 -2.15 -23.93 -25.38
C VAL A 85 -1.08 -24.91 -25.85
N ASP A 86 -0.12 -24.38 -26.61
CA ASP A 86 0.95 -25.21 -27.23
C ASP A 86 2.18 -25.34 -26.31
N GLU A 87 2.19 -24.70 -25.14
CA GLU A 87 3.32 -24.68 -24.22
C GLU A 87 2.99 -25.42 -22.92
N PRO A 88 3.95 -26.15 -22.30
CA PRO A 88 3.74 -26.81 -21.02
C PRO A 88 3.68 -25.82 -19.86
N GLY A 89 3.18 -26.29 -18.71
CA GLY A 89 3.14 -25.51 -17.46
C GLY A 89 1.84 -24.74 -17.25
N TRP A 90 0.80 -25.11 -17.95
CA TRP A 90 -0.54 -24.59 -17.72
C TRP A 90 -1.29 -25.40 -16.66
N TYR A 91 -2.02 -24.68 -15.83
CA TYR A 91 -2.92 -25.22 -14.81
C TYR A 91 -4.35 -24.77 -15.12
N LEU A 92 -5.32 -25.63 -14.88
CA LEU A 92 -6.73 -25.29 -14.99
C LEU A 92 -7.34 -25.20 -13.60
N SER A 93 -7.95 -24.08 -13.27
CA SER A 93 -8.72 -23.96 -12.02
C SER A 93 -9.99 -24.80 -12.11
N THR A 94 -10.23 -25.63 -11.09
CA THR A 94 -11.35 -26.60 -11.05
C THR A 94 -12.63 -26.04 -10.46
N ASP A 95 -12.51 -24.94 -9.73
CA ASP A 95 -13.62 -24.19 -9.13
C ASP A 95 -13.34 -22.68 -9.14
N ASN A 96 -14.23 -21.90 -8.54
CA ASN A 96 -14.12 -20.43 -8.49
C ASN A 96 -13.35 -19.89 -7.27
N ASP A 97 -12.61 -20.76 -6.56
CA ASP A 97 -11.78 -20.41 -5.41
C ASP A 97 -10.42 -21.13 -5.44
N PRO A 98 -9.67 -21.04 -6.56
CA PRO A 98 -8.37 -21.68 -6.71
C PRO A 98 -7.30 -20.94 -5.90
N HIS A 99 -6.39 -21.68 -5.23
CA HIS A 99 -5.37 -21.13 -4.37
C HIS A 99 -3.96 -21.54 -4.76
N ILE A 100 -3.05 -20.57 -4.79
CA ILE A 100 -1.61 -20.79 -4.83
C ILE A 100 -1.05 -20.37 -3.48
N ILE A 101 -0.52 -21.32 -2.71
CA ILE A 101 -0.12 -21.10 -1.34
C ILE A 101 1.40 -21.16 -1.21
N TRP A 102 1.96 -20.13 -0.60
CA TRP A 102 3.35 -20.12 -0.12
C TRP A 102 3.38 -20.14 1.40
N ARG A 103 4.23 -20.99 1.96
CA ARG A 103 4.47 -21.09 3.41
C ARG A 103 5.89 -20.68 3.71
N GLY A 104 6.06 -19.61 4.45
CA GLY A 104 7.36 -19.09 4.84
C GLY A 104 7.25 -17.76 5.56
N GLU A 105 8.30 -17.37 6.26
CA GLU A 105 8.37 -16.12 6.97
C GLU A 105 9.23 -15.12 6.19
N ALA A 106 8.68 -13.93 5.94
CA ALA A 106 9.40 -12.83 5.32
C ALA A 106 8.77 -11.48 5.70
N TRP A 107 9.58 -10.43 5.70
CA TRP A 107 9.08 -9.06 5.69
C TRP A 107 8.81 -8.65 4.24
N LEU A 108 7.53 -8.34 3.93
CA LEU A 108 7.10 -8.07 2.57
C LEU A 108 6.53 -6.66 2.44
N GLU A 109 7.04 -5.94 1.48
CA GLU A 109 6.50 -4.65 1.05
C GLU A 109 5.58 -4.83 -0.16
N THR A 110 6.03 -5.64 -1.12
CA THR A 110 5.33 -5.86 -2.37
C THR A 110 5.51 -7.33 -2.79
N VAL A 111 4.47 -7.90 -3.37
CA VAL A 111 4.52 -9.19 -4.06
C VAL A 111 4.12 -8.96 -5.51
N GLU A 112 4.81 -9.61 -6.44
CA GLU A 112 4.51 -9.58 -7.86
C GLU A 112 4.22 -11.00 -8.34
N LEU A 113 3.09 -11.16 -9.04
CA LEU A 113 2.68 -12.39 -9.69
C LEU A 113 2.81 -12.19 -11.19
N ASP A 114 3.62 -13.01 -11.82
CA ASP A 114 3.70 -13.13 -13.28
C ASP A 114 2.88 -14.35 -13.69
N ALA A 115 1.70 -14.12 -14.27
CA ALA A 115 0.77 -15.16 -14.65
C ALA A 115 0.03 -14.82 -15.94
N VAL A 116 0.04 -15.74 -16.89
CA VAL A 116 -0.70 -15.64 -18.14
C VAL A 116 -2.03 -16.34 -17.98
N HIS A 117 -3.12 -15.63 -18.23
CA HIS A 117 -4.46 -16.20 -18.23
C HIS A 117 -4.98 -16.30 -19.67
N TYR A 118 -5.45 -17.48 -20.07
CA TYR A 118 -6.04 -17.66 -21.41
C TYR A 118 -7.43 -17.01 -21.53
N LEU A 119 -8.18 -16.97 -20.42
CA LEU A 119 -9.47 -16.30 -20.30
C LEU A 119 -9.39 -15.22 -19.22
N PRO A 120 -10.27 -14.21 -19.25
CA PRO A 120 -10.30 -13.18 -18.18
C PRO A 120 -10.46 -13.81 -16.80
N PRO A 121 -9.54 -13.56 -15.86
CA PRO A 121 -9.53 -14.25 -14.55
C PRO A 121 -10.56 -13.69 -13.55
N GLY A 122 -11.33 -12.66 -13.91
CA GLY A 122 -12.15 -11.94 -12.95
C GLY A 122 -11.28 -11.08 -12.02
N SER A 123 -11.30 -11.34 -10.71
CA SER A 123 -10.46 -10.65 -9.76
C SER A 123 -9.27 -11.51 -9.33
N VAL A 124 -8.09 -10.91 -9.32
CA VAL A 124 -6.86 -11.51 -8.78
C VAL A 124 -6.59 -10.91 -7.41
N ALA A 125 -6.41 -11.76 -6.41
CA ALA A 125 -6.27 -11.32 -5.02
C ALA A 125 -5.15 -12.08 -4.29
N LEU A 126 -4.64 -11.47 -3.22
CA LEU A 126 -3.67 -12.07 -2.32
C LEU A 126 -4.16 -11.93 -0.89
N TYR A 127 -4.12 -13.01 -0.13
CA TYR A 127 -4.32 -13.04 1.30
C TYR A 127 -2.99 -13.32 2.00
N TYR A 128 -2.82 -12.82 3.21
CA TYR A 128 -1.60 -13.02 3.97
C TYR A 128 -1.90 -13.42 5.41
N LEU A 129 -0.97 -14.17 6.02
CA LEU A 129 -0.98 -14.49 7.43
C LEU A 129 0.09 -13.67 8.14
N CYS A 130 -0.28 -13.01 9.24
CA CYS A 130 0.68 -12.43 10.17
C CYS A 130 1.16 -13.46 11.21
N PRO A 131 2.30 -13.23 11.88
CA PRO A 131 2.78 -14.12 12.94
C PRO A 131 1.71 -14.43 13.98
N GLY A 132 1.52 -15.72 14.27
CA GLY A 132 0.51 -16.22 15.22
C GLY A 132 -0.88 -16.46 14.62
N GLN A 133 -1.09 -16.21 13.35
CA GLN A 133 -2.33 -16.52 12.63
C GLN A 133 -2.20 -17.85 11.88
N THR A 134 -3.32 -18.56 11.77
CA THR A 134 -3.42 -19.86 11.10
C THR A 134 -4.46 -19.89 9.99
N GLU A 135 -5.34 -18.89 9.93
CA GLU A 135 -6.44 -18.82 8.97
C GLU A 135 -6.41 -17.50 8.19
N TYR A 136 -6.62 -17.58 6.89
CA TYR A 136 -6.77 -16.42 6.01
C TYR A 136 -8.12 -15.73 6.24
N SER A 137 -8.16 -14.43 6.12
CA SER A 137 -9.33 -13.61 6.42
C SER A 137 -9.52 -12.51 5.38
N GLU A 138 -10.77 -12.15 5.09
CA GLU A 138 -11.13 -11.06 4.17
C GLU A 138 -10.56 -9.69 4.60
N THR A 139 -10.23 -9.51 5.88
CA THR A 139 -9.57 -8.30 6.37
C THR A 139 -8.09 -8.23 6.01
N GLN A 140 -7.52 -9.33 5.55
CA GLN A 140 -6.12 -9.50 5.14
C GLN A 140 -6.01 -9.82 3.65
N LYS A 141 -6.92 -9.25 2.87
CA LYS A 141 -6.99 -9.38 1.43
C LYS A 141 -6.48 -8.13 0.73
N VAL A 142 -5.65 -8.30 -0.26
CA VAL A 142 -5.15 -7.24 -1.14
C VAL A 142 -5.52 -7.59 -2.57
N PHE A 143 -6.20 -6.69 -3.27
CA PHE A 143 -6.47 -6.87 -4.69
C PHE A 143 -5.26 -6.49 -5.53
N ALA A 144 -5.05 -7.24 -6.60
CA ALA A 144 -3.97 -6.97 -7.53
C ALA A 144 -4.15 -5.64 -8.25
N ARG A 145 -3.04 -4.95 -8.44
CA ARG A 145 -2.91 -3.87 -9.42
C ARG A 145 -2.19 -4.44 -10.65
N VAL A 146 -2.81 -4.36 -11.82
CA VAL A 146 -2.18 -4.72 -13.08
C VAL A 146 -1.05 -3.71 -13.35
N SER A 147 0.18 -4.17 -13.39
CA SER A 147 1.40 -3.36 -13.55
C SER A 147 2.06 -3.51 -14.92
N GLY A 148 1.73 -4.58 -15.64
CA GLY A 148 2.24 -4.89 -16.97
C GLY A 148 1.34 -5.89 -17.68
N GLU A 149 1.75 -6.35 -18.84
CA GLU A 149 1.13 -7.48 -19.49
C GLU A 149 1.41 -8.74 -18.64
N ASN A 150 0.35 -9.42 -18.21
CA ASN A 150 0.43 -10.63 -17.36
C ASN A 150 1.11 -10.43 -15.99
N GLN A 151 1.23 -9.18 -15.53
CA GLN A 151 1.91 -8.84 -14.29
C GLN A 151 0.95 -8.19 -13.30
N TYR A 152 0.86 -8.77 -12.11
CA TYR A 152 -0.03 -8.38 -11.03
C TYR A 152 0.78 -8.02 -9.78
N THR A 153 0.61 -6.80 -9.27
CA THR A 153 1.34 -6.31 -8.10
C THR A 153 0.40 -6.19 -6.91
N PHE A 154 0.82 -6.70 -5.77
CA PHE A 154 0.15 -6.58 -4.47
C PHE A 154 1.01 -5.72 -3.54
N ASP A 155 0.46 -4.64 -3.02
CA ASP A 155 1.12 -3.73 -2.10
C ASP A 155 0.72 -4.11 -0.66
N LEU A 156 1.65 -4.67 0.08
CA LEU A 156 1.47 -5.10 1.48
C LEU A 156 1.89 -4.01 2.48
N GLY A 157 2.59 -2.98 2.01
CA GLY A 157 2.96 -1.82 2.83
C GLY A 157 4.03 -2.07 3.88
N GLY A 158 4.72 -3.20 3.85
CA GLY A 158 5.82 -3.53 4.75
C GLY A 158 5.34 -4.17 6.06
N LEU A 159 5.09 -5.48 6.03
CA LEU A 159 4.71 -6.27 7.20
C LEU A 159 5.38 -7.65 7.18
N THR A 160 5.57 -8.25 8.35
CA THR A 160 6.05 -9.63 8.45
C THR A 160 4.87 -10.57 8.22
N VAL A 161 5.03 -11.51 7.28
CA VAL A 161 4.06 -12.55 6.98
C VAL A 161 4.64 -13.93 7.24
N THR A 162 3.77 -14.89 7.54
CA THR A 162 4.12 -16.32 7.74
C THR A 162 3.49 -17.22 6.68
N GLY A 163 2.75 -16.64 5.76
CA GLY A 163 2.16 -17.34 4.62
C GLY A 163 1.44 -16.39 3.69
N LEU A 164 1.36 -16.77 2.43
CA LEU A 164 0.59 -16.11 1.39
C LEU A 164 -0.34 -17.13 0.73
N ARG A 165 -1.54 -16.67 0.40
CA ARG A 165 -2.47 -17.34 -0.49
C ARG A 165 -2.78 -16.37 -1.63
N ILE A 166 -2.53 -16.79 -2.85
CA ILE A 166 -2.84 -16.03 -4.05
C ILE A 166 -4.01 -16.73 -4.75
N ASP A 167 -5.08 -16.00 -4.99
CA ASP A 167 -6.21 -16.42 -5.80
C ASP A 167 -6.02 -15.80 -7.19
N PRO A 168 -5.50 -16.56 -8.17
CA PRO A 168 -5.15 -16.01 -9.48
C PRO A 168 -6.36 -15.76 -10.36
N ASP A 169 -7.49 -16.35 -10.05
CA ASP A 169 -8.79 -16.08 -10.69
C ASP A 169 -9.94 -16.21 -9.67
N SER A 170 -11.12 -15.79 -10.08
CA SER A 170 -12.34 -15.85 -9.26
C SER A 170 -13.54 -16.44 -10.01
N VAL A 171 -13.32 -17.07 -11.14
CA VAL A 171 -14.41 -17.56 -12.01
C VAL A 171 -14.34 -19.06 -12.29
N GLY A 172 -13.20 -19.70 -12.04
CA GLY A 172 -12.96 -21.11 -12.33
C GLY A 172 -12.91 -21.45 -13.83
N GLY A 173 -12.30 -22.57 -14.15
CA GLY A 173 -12.14 -23.00 -15.52
C GLY A 173 -11.22 -22.10 -16.36
N VAL A 174 -10.31 -21.38 -15.71
CA VAL A 174 -9.36 -20.48 -16.36
C VAL A 174 -8.02 -21.20 -16.51
N PRO A 175 -7.60 -21.50 -17.76
CA PRO A 175 -6.24 -21.95 -17.98
C PRO A 175 -5.26 -20.83 -17.64
N THR A 176 -4.38 -21.09 -16.68
CA THR A 176 -3.41 -20.13 -16.15
C THR A 176 -2.01 -20.75 -16.21
N ARG A 177 -1.04 -20.02 -16.77
CA ARG A 177 0.38 -20.36 -16.65
C ARG A 177 1.02 -19.44 -15.62
N LEU A 178 1.66 -20.04 -14.62
CA LEU A 178 2.41 -19.31 -13.61
C LEU A 178 3.87 -19.19 -14.07
N ASP A 179 4.30 -17.98 -14.40
CA ASP A 179 5.68 -17.71 -14.77
C ASP A 179 6.53 -17.41 -13.52
N GLY A 180 5.93 -16.97 -12.41
CA GLY A 180 6.60 -16.84 -11.12
C GLY A 180 5.88 -15.93 -10.13
N VAL A 181 6.32 -16.00 -8.87
CA VAL A 181 5.93 -15.08 -7.82
C VAL A 181 7.20 -14.43 -7.26
N VAL A 182 7.28 -13.11 -7.30
CA VAL A 182 8.46 -12.39 -6.81
C VAL A 182 8.12 -11.68 -5.50
N LEU A 183 8.78 -12.08 -4.43
CA LEU A 183 8.73 -11.40 -3.13
C LEU A 183 9.68 -10.20 -3.15
N ASN A 184 9.21 -9.02 -2.77
CA ASN A 184 9.96 -7.77 -2.76
C ASN A 184 10.74 -7.52 -4.06
N PRO A 185 10.07 -7.38 -5.22
CA PRO A 185 10.74 -7.08 -6.48
C PRO A 185 11.57 -5.80 -6.36
N VAL A 186 12.71 -5.77 -7.06
CA VAL A 186 13.59 -4.61 -7.04
C VAL A 186 12.93 -3.45 -7.77
N GLN A 187 12.55 -2.43 -7.03
CA GLN A 187 11.96 -1.21 -7.57
C GLN A 187 12.94 -0.05 -7.55
N PRO A 188 12.90 0.86 -8.54
CA PRO A 188 13.65 2.09 -8.50
C PRO A 188 13.33 2.91 -7.25
N TRP A 189 14.35 3.35 -6.51
CA TRP A 189 14.21 4.03 -5.22
C TRP A 189 13.33 5.29 -5.29
N TYR A 190 13.32 5.99 -6.42
CA TYR A 190 12.53 7.22 -6.59
C TYR A 190 11.02 6.97 -6.64
N LEU A 191 10.55 5.75 -6.96
CA LEU A 191 9.14 5.42 -6.98
C LEU A 191 8.49 5.52 -5.59
N ARG A 192 9.26 5.39 -4.52
CA ARG A 192 8.80 5.62 -3.15
C ARG A 192 8.37 7.06 -2.90
N PHE A 193 8.96 8.00 -3.65
CA PHE A 193 8.63 9.42 -3.58
C PHE A 193 7.50 9.81 -4.54
N VAL A 194 6.86 8.85 -5.18
CA VAL A 194 5.67 9.08 -6.00
C VAL A 194 4.45 8.65 -5.20
N PRO A 195 3.56 9.56 -4.80
CA PRO A 195 2.35 9.21 -4.07
C PRO A 195 1.48 8.26 -4.88
N ASN A 196 0.91 7.25 -4.24
CA ASN A 196 -0.13 6.42 -4.84
C ASN A 196 -1.47 7.18 -4.95
N GLY A 197 -2.47 6.60 -5.64
CA GLY A 197 -3.75 7.28 -5.86
C GLY A 197 -4.44 7.76 -4.59
N GLY A 198 -4.43 6.95 -3.52
CA GLY A 198 -4.99 7.33 -2.22
C GLY A 198 -4.20 8.46 -1.54
N GLN A 199 -2.87 8.41 -1.60
CA GLN A 199 -2.00 9.46 -1.08
C GLN A 199 -2.18 10.78 -1.85
N TRP A 200 -2.36 10.73 -3.18
CA TRP A 200 -2.70 11.92 -3.97
C TRP A 200 -4.01 12.55 -3.51
N LEU A 201 -5.05 11.75 -3.28
CA LEU A 201 -6.32 12.26 -2.77
C LEU A 201 -6.16 12.92 -1.40
N LEU A 202 -5.41 12.29 -0.48
CA LEU A 202 -5.15 12.87 0.83
C LEU A 202 -4.34 14.17 0.73
N LEU A 203 -3.29 14.23 -0.08
CA LEU A 203 -2.47 15.42 -0.26
C LEU A 203 -3.23 16.59 -0.90
N LEU A 204 -4.23 16.31 -1.74
CA LEU A 204 -5.03 17.35 -2.39
C LEU A 204 -6.18 17.84 -1.51
N PHE A 205 -6.92 16.94 -0.87
CA PHE A 205 -8.16 17.31 -0.19
C PHE A 205 -8.00 17.58 1.30
N ALA A 206 -7.20 16.79 2.03
CA ALA A 206 -7.08 16.97 3.48
C ALA A 206 -6.57 18.36 3.89
N PRO A 207 -5.53 18.96 3.24
CA PRO A 207 -5.09 20.30 3.58
C PRO A 207 -6.15 21.38 3.31
N ALA A 208 -6.90 21.24 2.21
CA ALA A 208 -7.96 22.19 1.87
C ALA A 208 -9.09 22.16 2.91
N VAL A 209 -9.54 20.98 3.30
CA VAL A 209 -10.55 20.79 4.34
C VAL A 209 -10.05 21.30 5.69
N GLY A 210 -8.80 20.97 6.08
CA GLY A 210 -8.19 21.46 7.31
C GLY A 210 -8.08 22.98 7.36
N ALA A 211 -7.67 23.61 6.27
CA ALA A 211 -7.61 25.07 6.17
C ALA A 211 -9.00 25.71 6.27
N ALA A 212 -10.03 25.12 5.65
CA ALA A 212 -11.41 25.61 5.74
C ALA A 212 -11.93 25.57 7.19
N PHE A 213 -11.69 24.47 7.93
CA PHE A 213 -12.04 24.37 9.34
C PHE A 213 -11.26 25.37 10.20
N ALA A 214 -9.97 25.59 9.94
CA ALA A 214 -9.18 26.57 10.64
C ALA A 214 -9.69 28.00 10.43
N CYS A 215 -10.07 28.36 9.18
CA CYS A 215 -10.69 29.65 8.89
C CYS A 215 -12.00 29.85 9.66
N LEU A 216 -12.88 28.83 9.64
CA LEU A 216 -14.14 28.88 10.37
C LEU A 216 -13.93 29.06 11.87
N ALA A 217 -12.98 28.34 12.45
CA ALA A 217 -12.63 28.46 13.86
C ALA A 217 -12.15 29.87 14.22
N VAL A 218 -11.23 30.44 13.41
CA VAL A 218 -10.76 31.82 13.59
C VAL A 218 -11.91 32.82 13.55
N ASP A 219 -12.85 32.69 12.59
CA ASP A 219 -13.99 33.59 12.47
C ASP A 219 -14.94 33.51 13.68
N VAL A 220 -15.17 32.30 14.21
CA VAL A 220 -16.01 32.10 15.41
C VAL A 220 -15.39 32.69 16.66
N PHE A 221 -14.08 32.52 16.85
CA PHE A 221 -13.38 33.04 18.05
C PHE A 221 -13.12 34.55 17.98
N HIS A 222 -13.04 35.15 16.80
CA HIS A 222 -12.84 36.62 16.68
C HIS A 222 -14.13 37.42 16.73
N LYS A 223 -15.31 36.79 16.60
CA LYS A 223 -16.61 37.45 16.75
C LYS A 223 -17.12 37.50 18.18
N LYS A 224 -16.40 36.95 19.13
CA LYS A 224 -16.62 37.06 20.58
C LYS A 224 -15.64 38.07 21.19
#